data_51050f5472d51b6e6f2d094ba41210f5
#
_entry.id   51050f5472d51b6e6f2d094ba41210f5
#
_cell.length_a   1.000
_cell.length_b   1.000
_cell.length_c   1.000
_cell.angle_alpha   90.00
_cell.angle_beta   90.00
_cell.angle_gamma   90.00
#
_symmetry.space_group_name_H-M   'P 1'
#
loop_
_entity.id
_entity.type
_entity.pdbx_description
1 polymer ?
#
loop_
_entity_poly.entity_id
_entity_poly.type
_entity_poly.pdbx_seq_one_letter_code
_entity_poly.pdbx_strand_id
1 'polypeptide(L)'
;LLGFAPAKLIHDQTEVARSHAPRFALIAGGRPDQARALEADGVTSYLHVPSPRLLTMFLEQGATRFVLEGRECGGHVGPLSSFVLWDTMVSTLLATVKDSAQAGGIHILFAGGVHDALSAAMVATIAAPLAERGIKVGVLAGTAYLFSKEIVDTGAVVRGFQNAALACDTTVTLETGPGHASRAATSPFADAFLARRREL
;
A
#
# COMPACT_ATOMS: atom_id res chain seq x y z
N LEU A 1 2.53 -9.65 1.05
CA LEU A 1 1.59 -10.68 1.50
C LEU A 1 0.15 -10.24 1.28
N LEU A 2 -0.75 -11.19 1.00
CA LEU A 2 -2.18 -10.96 0.85
C LEU A 2 -2.91 -11.41 2.12
N GLY A 3 -3.36 -10.47 2.94
CA GLY A 3 -4.00 -10.75 4.23
C GLY A 3 -5.45 -11.26 4.12
N PHE A 4 -6.09 -11.06 2.97
CA PHE A 4 -7.46 -11.52 2.66
C PHE A 4 -7.51 -12.79 1.81
N ALA A 5 -6.36 -13.44 1.58
CA ALA A 5 -6.27 -14.67 0.80
C ALA A 5 -6.90 -15.88 1.55
N PRO A 6 -7.21 -17.00 0.85
CA PRO A 6 -7.60 -18.24 1.49
C PRO A 6 -6.56 -18.70 2.54
N ALA A 7 -7.02 -19.35 3.60
CA ALA A 7 -6.17 -19.73 4.75
C ALA A 7 -4.90 -20.50 4.35
N LYS A 8 -5.00 -21.40 3.35
CA LYS A 8 -3.83 -22.13 2.83
C LYS A 8 -2.80 -21.18 2.25
N LEU A 9 -3.21 -20.19 1.43
CA LEU A 9 -2.28 -19.25 0.82
C LEU A 9 -1.66 -18.30 1.85
N ILE A 10 -2.43 -17.89 2.87
CA ILE A 10 -1.89 -17.11 4.00
C ILE A 10 -0.81 -17.92 4.72
N HIS A 11 -1.08 -19.20 5.01
CA HIS A 11 -0.11 -20.09 5.63
C HIS A 11 1.16 -20.22 4.77
N ASP A 12 1.03 -20.56 3.49
CA ASP A 12 2.15 -20.74 2.57
C ASP A 12 3.02 -19.46 2.47
N GLN A 13 2.40 -18.29 2.35
CA GLN A 13 3.11 -16.98 2.34
C GLN A 13 3.85 -16.73 3.66
N THR A 14 3.25 -17.09 4.78
CA THR A 14 3.87 -16.90 6.11
C THR A 14 5.10 -17.81 6.26
N GLU A 15 5.00 -19.07 5.83
CA GLU A 15 6.15 -20.01 5.84
C GLU A 15 7.29 -19.53 4.94
N VAL A 16 6.99 -18.97 3.76
CA VAL A 16 8.00 -18.35 2.90
C VAL A 16 8.64 -17.15 3.60
N ALA A 17 7.84 -16.29 4.24
CA ALA A 17 8.38 -15.15 5.01
C ALA A 17 9.28 -15.62 6.16
N ARG A 18 8.91 -16.65 6.88
CA ARG A 18 9.73 -17.25 7.96
C ARG A 18 11.06 -17.82 7.44
N SER A 19 11.00 -18.58 6.34
CA SER A 19 12.19 -19.23 5.79
C SER A 19 13.22 -18.25 5.21
N HIS A 20 12.78 -17.10 4.70
CA HIS A 20 13.64 -16.09 4.10
C HIS A 20 13.96 -14.92 5.05
N ALA A 21 13.26 -14.81 6.17
CA ALA A 21 13.43 -13.79 7.19
C ALA A 21 13.62 -12.36 6.63
N PRO A 22 12.70 -11.86 5.77
CA PRO A 22 12.83 -10.52 5.23
C PRO A 22 12.78 -9.50 6.38
N ARG A 23 13.53 -8.42 6.25
CA ARG A 23 13.52 -7.35 7.26
C ARG A 23 12.15 -6.69 7.40
N PHE A 24 11.41 -6.57 6.29
CA PHE A 24 10.12 -5.91 6.21
C PHE A 24 9.10 -6.73 5.44
N ALA A 25 7.84 -6.64 5.85
CA ALA A 25 6.70 -7.19 5.12
C ALA A 25 5.58 -6.16 5.00
N LEU A 26 4.93 -6.14 3.84
CA LEU A 26 3.66 -5.43 3.63
C LEU A 26 2.53 -6.45 3.56
N ILE A 27 1.44 -6.20 4.26
CA ILE A 27 0.27 -7.08 4.27
C ILE A 27 -0.91 -6.32 3.66
N ALA A 28 -1.17 -6.55 2.39
CA ALA A 28 -2.30 -5.95 1.68
C ALA A 28 -3.61 -6.57 2.16
N GLY A 29 -4.56 -5.74 2.61
CA GLY A 29 -5.81 -6.20 3.21
C GLY A 29 -5.61 -7.04 4.49
N GLY A 30 -4.49 -6.83 5.17
CA GLY A 30 -4.13 -7.54 6.40
C GLY A 30 -4.82 -7.01 7.64
N ARG A 31 -4.64 -7.76 8.73
CA ARG A 31 -5.15 -7.43 10.05
C ARG A 31 -4.01 -7.35 11.07
N PRO A 32 -4.21 -6.63 12.20
CA PRO A 32 -3.22 -6.51 13.25
C PRO A 32 -2.72 -7.85 13.85
N ASP A 33 -3.57 -8.89 13.90
CA ASP A 33 -3.17 -10.23 14.35
C ASP A 33 -2.14 -10.88 13.41
N GLN A 34 -2.29 -10.70 12.09
CA GLN A 34 -1.34 -11.20 11.10
C GLN A 34 0.00 -10.44 11.17
N ALA A 35 -0.03 -9.13 11.37
CA ALA A 35 1.18 -8.33 11.56
C ALA A 35 1.95 -8.79 12.82
N ARG A 36 1.26 -8.96 13.95
CA ARG A 36 1.87 -9.46 15.20
C ARG A 36 2.49 -10.84 15.04
N ALA A 37 1.86 -11.74 14.27
CA ALA A 37 2.41 -13.06 14.02
C ALA A 37 3.77 -13.01 13.31
N LEU A 38 3.90 -12.16 12.27
CA LEU A 38 5.18 -11.95 11.57
C LEU A 38 6.20 -11.20 12.43
N GLU A 39 5.76 -10.25 13.25
CA GLU A 39 6.63 -9.49 14.16
C GLU A 39 7.21 -10.39 15.27
N ALA A 40 6.46 -11.40 15.72
CA ALA A 40 6.98 -12.42 16.63
C ALA A 40 8.11 -13.26 16.00
N ASP A 41 8.11 -13.38 14.67
CA ASP A 41 9.18 -14.04 13.90
C ASP A 41 10.30 -13.04 13.48
N GLY A 42 10.30 -11.80 14.01
CA GLY A 42 11.31 -10.77 13.74
C GLY A 42 11.12 -9.97 12.46
N VAL A 43 9.99 -10.15 11.75
CA VAL A 43 9.68 -9.43 10.50
C VAL A 43 8.88 -8.16 10.80
N THR A 44 9.46 -6.99 10.57
CA THR A 44 8.75 -5.71 10.74
C THR A 44 7.61 -5.60 9.73
N SER A 45 6.35 -5.53 10.21
CA SER A 45 5.18 -5.61 9.35
C SER A 45 4.43 -4.29 9.23
N TYR A 46 3.99 -3.97 8.00
CA TYR A 46 3.14 -2.82 7.70
C TYR A 46 1.78 -3.28 7.16
N LEU A 47 0.71 -2.60 7.59
CA LEU A 47 -0.66 -2.85 7.15
C LEU A 47 -1.11 -1.77 6.18
N HIS A 48 -1.69 -2.15 5.04
CA HIS A 48 -2.34 -1.21 4.14
C HIS A 48 -3.65 -0.70 4.75
N VAL A 49 -3.84 0.62 4.71
CA VAL A 49 -5.02 1.28 5.29
C VAL A 49 -5.61 2.25 4.27
N PRO A 50 -6.72 1.89 3.61
CA PRO A 50 -7.37 2.73 2.59
C PRO A 50 -8.44 3.68 3.16
N SER A 51 -8.66 3.71 4.49
CA SER A 51 -9.68 4.58 5.08
C SER A 51 -9.37 4.97 6.53
N PRO A 52 -9.80 6.17 6.97
CA PRO A 52 -9.61 6.65 8.34
C PRO A 52 -10.22 5.73 9.41
N ARG A 53 -11.41 5.17 9.12
CA ARG A 53 -12.08 4.24 10.03
C ARG A 53 -11.23 2.99 10.30
N LEU A 54 -10.62 2.44 9.27
CA LEU A 54 -9.75 1.27 9.41
C LEU A 54 -8.48 1.62 10.18
N LEU A 55 -7.91 2.80 9.95
CA LEU A 55 -6.75 3.29 10.70
C LEU A 55 -7.05 3.37 12.20
N THR A 56 -8.15 4.02 12.59
CA THR A 56 -8.55 4.13 14.00
C THR A 56 -8.73 2.75 14.63
N MET A 57 -9.46 1.86 13.97
CA MET A 57 -9.68 0.50 14.46
C MET A 57 -8.37 -0.27 14.64
N PHE A 58 -7.41 -0.13 13.75
CA PHE A 58 -6.12 -0.82 13.86
C PHE A 58 -5.22 -0.21 14.94
N LEU A 59 -5.26 1.10 15.13
CA LEU A 59 -4.58 1.77 16.25
C LEU A 59 -5.13 1.29 17.61
N GLU A 60 -6.45 1.17 17.75
CA GLU A 60 -7.11 0.62 18.95
C GLU A 60 -6.70 -0.82 19.24
N GLN A 61 -6.40 -1.60 18.20
CA GLN A 61 -5.89 -2.97 18.31
C GLN A 61 -4.36 -3.04 18.51
N GLY A 62 -3.69 -1.89 18.68
CA GLY A 62 -2.26 -1.79 18.98
C GLY A 62 -1.33 -1.89 17.76
N ALA A 63 -1.85 -1.85 16.53
CA ALA A 63 -1.00 -1.75 15.35
C ALA A 63 -0.36 -0.36 15.27
N THR A 64 0.89 -0.30 14.81
CA THR A 64 1.68 0.94 14.80
C THR A 64 2.33 1.26 13.45
N ARG A 65 2.23 0.38 12.46
CA ARG A 65 2.90 0.55 11.15
C ARG A 65 1.91 0.44 10.02
N PHE A 66 1.79 1.51 9.23
CA PHE A 66 0.75 1.62 8.22
C PHE A 66 1.30 2.13 6.88
N VAL A 67 0.68 1.65 5.80
CA VAL A 67 0.79 2.23 4.46
C VAL A 67 -0.53 2.88 4.11
N LEU A 68 -0.52 4.18 3.88
CA LEU A 68 -1.68 4.95 3.43
C LEU A 68 -1.75 4.86 1.90
N GLU A 69 -2.58 3.95 1.41
CA GLU A 69 -2.65 3.59 0.00
C GLU A 69 -3.77 4.34 -0.71
N GLY A 70 -3.41 5.38 -1.44
CA GLY A 70 -4.34 6.17 -2.23
C GLY A 70 -4.71 5.54 -3.58
N ARG A 71 -5.73 6.09 -4.24
CA ARG A 71 -6.27 5.58 -5.51
C ARG A 71 -5.26 5.57 -6.68
N GLU A 72 -4.16 6.31 -6.57
CA GLU A 72 -3.09 6.35 -7.56
C GLU A 72 -2.10 5.19 -7.44
N CYS A 73 -2.22 4.34 -6.43
CA CYS A 73 -1.45 3.08 -6.35
C CYS A 73 -1.81 2.12 -7.48
N GLY A 74 -0.88 1.27 -7.86
CA GLY A 74 -1.15 0.12 -8.74
C GLY A 74 -1.77 -1.05 -7.98
N GLY A 75 -2.53 -1.89 -8.67
CA GLY A 75 -3.25 -3.00 -8.04
C GLY A 75 -4.58 -2.57 -7.42
N HIS A 76 -5.02 -3.27 -6.38
CA HIS A 76 -6.27 -2.93 -5.69
C HIS A 76 -6.17 -1.56 -5.03
N VAL A 77 -7.17 -0.72 -5.24
CA VAL A 77 -7.18 0.65 -4.73
C VAL A 77 -8.50 0.99 -4.04
N GLY A 78 -8.42 1.85 -3.04
CA GLY A 78 -9.58 2.43 -2.38
C GLY A 78 -10.24 3.54 -3.22
N PRO A 79 -11.34 4.12 -2.72
CA PRO A 79 -12.11 5.12 -3.45
C PRO A 79 -11.47 6.52 -3.42
N LEU A 80 -10.64 6.83 -2.42
CA LEU A 80 -10.10 8.16 -2.21
C LEU A 80 -8.78 8.37 -2.98
N SER A 81 -8.64 9.52 -3.62
CA SER A 81 -7.36 9.94 -4.18
C SER A 81 -6.30 10.03 -3.07
N SER A 82 -5.05 9.87 -3.44
CA SER A 82 -3.93 9.92 -2.48
C SER A 82 -3.96 11.21 -1.67
N PHE A 83 -4.14 12.36 -2.32
CA PHE A 83 -4.17 13.66 -1.64
C PHE A 83 -5.27 13.75 -0.57
N VAL A 84 -6.51 13.38 -0.92
CA VAL A 84 -7.66 13.42 0.00
C VAL A 84 -7.48 12.40 1.13
N LEU A 85 -7.02 11.19 0.81
CA LEU A 85 -6.77 10.16 1.81
C LEU A 85 -5.69 10.62 2.80
N TRP A 86 -4.56 11.11 2.31
CA TRP A 86 -3.44 11.52 3.16
C TRP A 86 -3.80 12.66 4.10
N ASP A 87 -4.48 13.70 3.61
CA ASP A 87 -4.96 14.83 4.44
C ASP A 87 -5.89 14.34 5.55
N THR A 88 -6.87 13.51 5.18
CA THR A 88 -7.82 12.94 6.15
C THR A 88 -7.13 12.03 7.17
N MET A 89 -6.14 11.21 6.73
CA MET A 89 -5.39 10.33 7.61
C MET A 89 -4.48 11.10 8.57
N VAL A 90 -3.82 12.16 8.09
CA VAL A 90 -3.02 13.05 8.94
C VAL A 90 -3.89 13.68 10.02
N SER A 91 -5.04 14.22 9.63
CA SER A 91 -6.00 14.79 10.58
C SER A 91 -6.47 13.76 11.61
N THR A 92 -6.76 12.53 11.17
CA THR A 92 -7.18 11.42 12.04
C THR A 92 -6.08 11.05 13.03
N LEU A 93 -4.83 10.90 12.58
CA LEU A 93 -3.68 10.59 13.44
C LEU A 93 -3.46 11.68 14.48
N LEU A 94 -3.47 12.95 14.09
CA LEU A 94 -3.30 14.09 14.99
C LEU A 94 -4.44 14.18 16.02
N ALA A 95 -5.65 13.78 15.64
CA ALA A 95 -6.79 13.73 16.56
C ALA A 95 -6.72 12.55 17.54
N THR A 96 -6.18 11.40 17.12
CA THR A 96 -6.19 10.14 17.89
C THR A 96 -4.94 10.01 18.76
N VAL A 97 -3.76 10.32 18.22
CA VAL A 97 -2.45 10.14 18.88
C VAL A 97 -2.10 11.39 19.66
N LYS A 98 -2.35 11.39 20.98
CA LYS A 98 -2.11 12.55 21.84
C LYS A 98 -0.79 12.46 22.62
N ASP A 99 -0.36 11.24 22.92
CA ASP A 99 0.85 10.99 23.69
C ASP A 99 2.08 10.91 22.78
N SER A 100 3.14 11.64 23.13
CA SER A 100 4.40 11.65 22.39
C SER A 100 5.13 10.30 22.44
N ALA A 101 5.00 9.54 23.52
CA ALA A 101 5.59 8.20 23.61
C ALA A 101 4.90 7.25 22.64
N GLN A 102 3.57 7.30 22.52
CA GLN A 102 2.81 6.56 21.52
C GLN A 102 3.22 6.99 20.09
N ALA A 103 3.34 8.30 19.84
CA ALA A 103 3.71 8.85 18.54
C ALA A 103 5.05 8.29 18.04
N GLY A 104 6.07 8.24 18.91
CA GLY A 104 7.39 7.69 18.56
C GLY A 104 7.41 6.23 18.12
N GLY A 105 6.38 5.46 18.48
CA GLY A 105 6.19 4.08 18.04
C GLY A 105 5.50 3.92 16.69
N ILE A 106 4.84 4.97 16.19
CA ILE A 106 4.04 4.92 14.96
C ILE A 106 4.89 5.23 13.74
N HIS A 107 4.72 4.42 12.69
CA HIS A 107 5.37 4.58 11.39
C HIS A 107 4.31 4.66 10.28
N ILE A 108 4.38 5.68 9.46
CA ILE A 108 3.47 5.92 8.34
C ILE A 108 4.25 5.96 7.04
N LEU A 109 3.84 5.15 6.07
CA LEU A 109 4.31 5.21 4.68
C LEU A 109 3.18 5.75 3.81
N PHE A 110 3.45 6.80 3.05
CA PHE A 110 2.53 7.37 2.08
C PHE A 110 2.77 6.69 0.72
N ALA A 111 1.71 6.15 0.12
CA ALA A 111 1.75 5.43 -1.16
C ALA A 111 0.65 5.89 -2.10
N GLY A 112 0.99 6.02 -3.38
CA GLY A 112 0.08 6.42 -4.45
C GLY A 112 0.58 7.65 -5.21
N GLY A 113 1.12 7.45 -6.41
CA GLY A 113 1.64 8.54 -7.26
C GLY A 113 3.01 9.09 -6.85
N VAL A 114 3.64 8.56 -5.80
CA VAL A 114 4.99 8.98 -5.40
C VAL A 114 6.03 8.27 -6.26
N HIS A 115 6.80 9.01 -7.07
CA HIS A 115 7.73 8.43 -8.03
C HIS A 115 9.03 9.23 -8.25
N ASP A 116 9.10 10.46 -7.72
CA ASP A 116 10.25 11.36 -7.86
C ASP A 116 10.44 12.26 -6.62
N ALA A 117 11.47 13.11 -6.66
CA ALA A 117 11.78 14.03 -5.58
C ALA A 117 10.68 15.07 -5.34
N LEU A 118 9.98 15.52 -6.40
CA LEU A 118 8.92 16.51 -6.27
C LEU A 118 7.70 15.92 -5.57
N SER A 119 7.23 14.76 -6.00
CA SER A 119 6.12 14.06 -5.35
C SER A 119 6.46 13.67 -3.90
N ALA A 120 7.71 13.29 -3.61
CA ALA A 120 8.17 13.05 -2.25
C ALA A 120 8.17 14.32 -1.39
N ALA A 121 8.55 15.48 -1.96
CA ALA A 121 8.49 16.78 -1.26
C ALA A 121 7.03 17.20 -0.95
N MET A 122 6.10 16.92 -1.84
CA MET A 122 4.66 17.14 -1.58
C MET A 122 4.18 16.29 -0.38
N VAL A 123 4.57 15.02 -0.32
CA VAL A 123 4.27 14.16 0.84
C VAL A 123 4.91 14.71 2.09
N ALA A 124 6.19 15.13 2.04
CA ALA A 124 6.87 15.70 3.22
C ALA A 124 6.11 16.92 3.78
N THR A 125 5.55 17.77 2.91
CA THR A 125 4.74 18.92 3.31
C THR A 125 3.45 18.48 4.04
N ILE A 126 2.72 17.52 3.49
CA ILE A 126 1.48 16.99 4.10
C ILE A 126 1.80 16.27 5.42
N ALA A 127 2.90 15.54 5.48
CA ALA A 127 3.31 14.75 6.63
C ALA A 127 4.00 15.55 7.75
N ALA A 128 4.40 16.80 7.51
CA ALA A 128 5.13 17.63 8.47
C ALA A 128 4.48 17.65 9.86
N PRO A 129 3.16 17.86 10.03
CA PRO A 129 2.53 17.85 11.34
C PRO A 129 2.65 16.51 12.09
N LEU A 130 2.73 15.39 11.37
CA LEU A 130 2.97 14.07 11.97
C LEU A 130 4.41 13.96 12.48
N ALA A 131 5.38 14.40 11.66
CA ALA A 131 6.79 14.40 12.04
C ALA A 131 7.05 15.30 13.26
N GLU A 132 6.45 16.48 13.31
CA GLU A 132 6.49 17.38 14.46
C GLU A 132 5.90 16.74 15.74
N ARG A 133 4.91 15.86 15.60
CA ARG A 133 4.34 15.05 16.69
C ARG A 133 5.25 13.90 17.14
N GLY A 134 6.31 13.58 16.38
CA GLY A 134 7.23 12.47 16.61
C GLY A 134 6.85 11.16 15.90
N ILE A 135 5.83 11.17 15.05
CA ILE A 135 5.46 10.04 14.20
C ILE A 135 6.50 9.90 13.09
N LYS A 136 6.98 8.69 12.83
CA LYS A 136 7.92 8.41 11.75
C LYS A 136 7.20 8.34 10.43
N VAL A 137 7.65 9.12 9.46
CA VAL A 137 7.03 9.24 8.14
C VAL A 137 8.00 8.85 7.03
N GLY A 138 7.47 8.29 5.96
CA GLY A 138 8.22 7.92 4.76
C GLY A 138 7.31 7.75 3.55
N VAL A 139 7.89 7.39 2.42
CA VAL A 139 7.17 7.14 1.17
C VAL A 139 7.39 5.71 0.69
N LEU A 140 6.41 5.18 -0.02
CA LEU A 140 6.50 3.90 -0.72
C LEU A 140 6.29 4.14 -2.22
N ALA A 141 7.32 3.86 -3.03
CA ALA A 141 7.30 4.02 -4.48
C ALA A 141 7.19 2.64 -5.16
N GLY A 142 5.97 2.24 -5.54
CA GLY A 142 5.73 0.92 -6.15
C GLY A 142 6.29 0.79 -7.57
N THR A 143 6.10 1.81 -8.43
CA THR A 143 6.55 1.78 -9.82
C THR A 143 8.09 1.68 -9.95
N ALA A 144 8.83 2.31 -9.05
CA ALA A 144 10.29 2.19 -9.03
C ALA A 144 10.76 0.72 -8.86
N TYR A 145 10.05 -0.05 -8.04
CA TYR A 145 10.33 -1.47 -7.86
C TYR A 145 10.06 -2.30 -9.12
N LEU A 146 9.01 -1.97 -9.88
CA LEU A 146 8.69 -2.64 -11.14
C LEU A 146 9.85 -2.58 -12.15
N PHE A 147 10.68 -1.54 -12.11
CA PHE A 147 11.81 -1.35 -13.04
C PHE A 147 13.14 -1.91 -12.51
N SER A 148 13.16 -2.59 -11.36
CA SER A 148 14.36 -3.31 -10.93
C SER A 148 14.62 -4.53 -11.82
N LYS A 149 15.90 -4.89 -12.00
CA LYS A 149 16.29 -6.09 -12.76
C LYS A 149 15.84 -7.35 -12.01
N GLU A 150 15.98 -7.34 -10.72
CA GLU A 150 15.72 -8.45 -9.82
C GLU A 150 14.28 -8.96 -9.92
N ILE A 151 13.30 -8.09 -10.11
CA ILE A 151 11.89 -8.49 -10.19
C ILE A 151 11.60 -9.39 -11.41
N VAL A 152 12.37 -9.22 -12.50
CA VAL A 152 12.27 -10.05 -13.71
C VAL A 152 13.18 -11.25 -13.62
N ASP A 153 14.42 -11.06 -13.16
CA ASP A 153 15.44 -12.13 -13.10
C ASP A 153 15.02 -13.24 -12.11
N THR A 154 14.29 -12.89 -11.07
CA THR A 154 13.72 -13.87 -10.12
C THR A 154 12.38 -14.47 -10.58
N GLY A 155 11.83 -14.02 -11.71
CA GLY A 155 10.55 -14.49 -12.22
C GLY A 155 9.32 -13.97 -11.45
N ALA A 156 9.50 -12.99 -10.55
CA ALA A 156 8.38 -12.39 -9.81
C ALA A 156 7.43 -11.60 -10.73
N VAL A 157 7.98 -10.99 -11.79
CA VAL A 157 7.23 -10.30 -12.84
C VAL A 157 7.82 -10.65 -14.20
N VAL A 158 6.97 -10.91 -15.19
CA VAL A 158 7.43 -11.12 -16.57
C VAL A 158 7.80 -9.78 -17.23
N ARG A 159 8.79 -9.80 -18.11
CA ARG A 159 9.28 -8.62 -18.85
C ARG A 159 8.17 -7.83 -19.54
N GLY A 160 7.11 -8.50 -19.97
CA GLY A 160 5.94 -7.87 -20.60
C GLY A 160 5.28 -6.77 -19.77
N PHE A 161 5.27 -6.90 -18.43
CA PHE A 161 4.72 -5.86 -17.55
C PHE A 161 5.59 -4.59 -17.53
N GLN A 162 6.92 -4.74 -17.52
CA GLN A 162 7.83 -3.59 -17.64
C GLN A 162 7.64 -2.88 -18.98
N ASN A 163 7.56 -3.65 -20.07
CA ASN A 163 7.34 -3.10 -21.41
C ASN A 163 6.00 -2.37 -21.51
N ALA A 164 4.93 -2.93 -20.94
CA ALA A 164 3.63 -2.28 -20.91
C ALA A 164 3.66 -0.98 -20.09
N ALA A 165 4.35 -0.96 -18.96
CA ALA A 165 4.51 0.23 -18.14
C ALA A 165 5.34 1.32 -18.84
N LEU A 166 6.36 0.94 -19.62
CA LEU A 166 7.16 1.90 -20.43
C LEU A 166 6.38 2.46 -21.61
N ALA A 167 5.48 1.67 -22.20
CA ALA A 167 4.72 2.05 -23.37
C ALA A 167 3.43 2.82 -23.06
N CYS A 168 2.98 2.82 -21.80
CA CYS A 168 1.72 3.47 -21.45
C CYS A 168 1.91 4.93 -21.05
N ASP A 169 1.08 5.81 -21.59
CA ASP A 169 1.04 7.23 -21.23
C ASP A 169 0.10 7.49 -20.04
N THR A 170 -0.77 6.53 -19.71
CA THR A 170 -1.77 6.68 -18.66
C THR A 170 -2.14 5.32 -18.05
N THR A 171 -2.80 5.37 -16.91
CA THR A 171 -3.34 4.19 -16.24
C THR A 171 -4.86 4.22 -16.23
N VAL A 172 -5.47 3.05 -16.11
CA VAL A 172 -6.93 2.89 -16.00
C VAL A 172 -7.30 2.21 -14.69
N THR A 173 -8.50 2.50 -14.21
CA THR A 173 -9.08 1.79 -13.07
C THR A 173 -10.12 0.80 -13.60
N LEU A 174 -9.90 -0.47 -13.37
CA LEU A 174 -10.80 -1.56 -13.71
C LEU A 174 -11.62 -1.92 -12.47
N GLU A 175 -12.93 -1.78 -12.55
CA GLU A 175 -13.85 -2.12 -11.46
C GLU A 175 -14.55 -3.43 -11.80
N THR A 176 -14.32 -4.47 -11.01
CA THR A 176 -14.90 -5.80 -11.16
C THR A 176 -16.15 -6.00 -10.29
N GLY A 177 -16.48 -5.01 -9.45
CA GLY A 177 -17.64 -5.01 -8.56
C GLY A 177 -17.56 -3.85 -7.56
N PRO A 178 -18.62 -3.63 -6.77
CA PRO A 178 -18.63 -2.56 -5.76
C PRO A 178 -17.46 -2.70 -4.76
N GLY A 179 -16.60 -1.68 -4.69
CA GLY A 179 -15.43 -1.67 -3.81
C GLY A 179 -14.23 -2.50 -4.29
N HIS A 180 -14.31 -3.09 -5.50
CA HIS A 180 -13.24 -3.87 -6.11
C HIS A 180 -12.67 -3.16 -7.33
N ALA A 181 -11.91 -2.11 -7.11
CA ALA A 181 -11.20 -1.36 -8.13
C ALA A 181 -9.72 -1.73 -8.16
N SER A 182 -9.16 -1.91 -9.35
CA SER A 182 -7.72 -2.14 -9.55
C SER A 182 -7.18 -1.18 -10.59
N ARG A 183 -6.06 -0.53 -10.29
CA ARG A 183 -5.36 0.33 -11.26
C ARG A 183 -4.30 -0.47 -12.00
N ALA A 184 -4.31 -0.35 -13.30
CA ALA A 184 -3.35 -0.99 -14.20
C ALA A 184 -2.88 -0.03 -15.30
N ALA A 185 -1.78 -0.35 -15.97
CA ALA A 185 -1.38 0.29 -17.21
C ALA A 185 -2.45 0.03 -18.29
N THR A 186 -2.62 0.95 -19.22
CA THR A 186 -3.41 0.73 -20.43
C THR A 186 -2.81 -0.44 -21.21
N SER A 187 -3.68 -1.32 -21.71
CA SER A 187 -3.28 -2.52 -22.43
C SER A 187 -4.45 -3.06 -23.24
N PRO A 188 -4.23 -3.95 -24.23
CA PRO A 188 -5.31 -4.59 -24.98
C PRO A 188 -6.32 -5.33 -24.07
N PHE A 189 -5.86 -5.87 -22.94
CA PHE A 189 -6.75 -6.47 -21.94
C PHE A 189 -7.66 -5.42 -21.28
N ALA A 190 -7.08 -4.29 -20.85
CA ALA A 190 -7.83 -3.20 -20.23
C ALA A 190 -8.89 -2.64 -21.20
N ASP A 191 -8.52 -2.46 -22.47
CA ASP A 191 -9.43 -1.97 -23.50
C ASP A 191 -10.58 -2.95 -23.73
N ALA A 192 -10.30 -4.24 -23.86
CA ALA A 192 -11.31 -5.30 -24.01
C ALA A 192 -12.24 -5.39 -22.79
N PHE A 193 -11.70 -5.23 -21.58
CA PHE A 193 -12.48 -5.20 -20.35
C PHE A 193 -13.45 -4.00 -20.32
N LEU A 194 -12.94 -2.80 -20.63
CA LEU A 194 -13.74 -1.58 -20.65
C LEU A 194 -14.82 -1.60 -21.75
N ALA A 195 -14.52 -2.19 -22.90
CA ALA A 195 -15.51 -2.37 -23.97
C ALA A 195 -16.69 -3.24 -23.51
N ARG A 196 -16.41 -4.40 -22.90
CA ARG A 196 -17.46 -5.30 -22.37
C ARG A 196 -18.29 -4.65 -21.26
N ARG A 197 -17.70 -3.83 -20.43
CA ARG A 197 -18.42 -3.10 -19.36
C ARG A 197 -19.46 -2.11 -19.90
N ARG A 198 -19.25 -1.57 -21.09
CA ARG A 198 -20.21 -0.66 -21.76
C ARG A 198 -21.41 -1.37 -22.37
N GLU A 199 -21.31 -2.69 -22.55
CA GLU A 199 -22.36 -3.54 -23.09
C GLU A 199 -23.30 -4.11 -22.02
N LEU A 200 -22.94 -4.00 -20.73
CA LEU A 200 -23.71 -4.39 -19.53
C LEU A 200 -24.41 -3.18 -18.91
#